data_ecf33d2f84bb300a08b575aaed232d1e
#
_entry.id   ecf33d2f84bb300a08b575aaed232d1e
#
_cell.length_a   1.000
_cell.length_b   1.000
_cell.length_c   1.000
_cell.angle_alpha   90.00
_cell.angle_beta   90.00
_cell.angle_gamma   90.00
#
_symmetry.space_group_name_H-M   'P 1'
#
loop_
_entity.id
_entity.type
_entity.pdbx_description
1 polymer ?
#
loop_
_entity_poly.entity_id
_entity_poly.type
_entity_poly.pdbx_seq_one_letter_code
_entity_poly.pdbx_strand_id
1 'polypeptide(L)'
;MLLHDPVSGETAAIDAPQAATIKSALDARNWRLNHLFITHHHTDHTAGIAELKGHYGASVTGPEAEAERIPGLTRGVTEATQLEFAGHPIRVLETPGHTLGHVTFHLPDDGLVFTGDTLFSLGCGRIFEGDPQMMWNSVSKIAALPGDTRIYCGHEYTLGNARFAMNVEPENAALQARVADVEAARTAGEATIPTTIDLEKATNPFLRPGSRMIRARLGLDGAPDWEVFARLRQLKNKA
;
A
#
# COMPACT_ATOMS: atom_id res chain seq x y z
N MET A 1 9.87 0.38 3.24
CA MET A 1 10.22 -1.03 3.60
C MET A 1 11.52 -1.42 2.94
N LEU A 2 12.22 -2.49 3.40
CA LEU A 2 13.42 -3.02 2.73
C LEU A 2 13.10 -4.37 2.10
N LEU A 3 13.57 -4.57 0.87
CA LEU A 3 13.55 -5.81 0.12
C LEU A 3 15.01 -6.20 -0.15
N HIS A 4 15.40 -7.42 0.17
CA HIS A 4 16.78 -7.90 -0.01
C HIS A 4 16.78 -9.27 -0.66
N ASP A 5 17.57 -9.42 -1.71
CA ASP A 5 17.85 -10.72 -2.30
C ASP A 5 19.17 -11.26 -1.78
N PRO A 6 19.18 -12.37 -1.01
CA PRO A 6 20.40 -12.92 -0.43
C PRO A 6 21.33 -13.58 -1.46
N VAL A 7 20.84 -13.86 -2.67
CA VAL A 7 21.65 -14.51 -3.72
C VAL A 7 22.53 -13.48 -4.43
N SER A 8 21.96 -12.37 -4.88
CA SER A 8 22.69 -11.29 -5.52
C SER A 8 23.34 -10.33 -4.54
N GLY A 9 22.80 -10.24 -3.31
CA GLY A 9 23.15 -9.23 -2.31
C GLY A 9 22.52 -7.85 -2.58
N GLU A 10 21.66 -7.74 -3.60
CA GLU A 10 20.97 -6.50 -3.90
C GLU A 10 19.91 -6.15 -2.86
N THR A 11 19.79 -4.85 -2.56
CA THR A 11 18.78 -4.33 -1.63
C THR A 11 18.04 -3.16 -2.26
N ALA A 12 16.72 -3.19 -2.14
CA ALA A 12 15.84 -2.08 -2.48
C ALA A 12 15.12 -1.53 -1.24
N ALA A 13 14.82 -0.24 -1.24
CA ALA A 13 13.82 0.32 -0.33
C ALA A 13 12.57 0.69 -1.14
N ILE A 14 11.41 0.35 -0.59
CA ILE A 14 10.13 0.81 -1.10
C ILE A 14 9.74 2.02 -0.29
N ASP A 15 9.68 3.16 -0.96
CA ASP A 15 9.59 4.50 -0.42
C ASP A 15 10.76 4.90 0.51
N ALA A 16 10.97 6.18 0.64
CA ALA A 16 12.10 6.77 1.35
C ALA A 16 11.66 7.91 2.30
N PRO A 17 10.88 7.63 3.36
CA PRO A 17 10.37 8.68 4.26
C PRO A 17 11.48 9.39 5.03
N GLN A 18 12.41 8.63 5.60
CA GLN A 18 13.48 9.15 6.46
C GLN A 18 14.77 8.38 6.18
N ALA A 19 15.77 9.06 5.66
CA ALA A 19 17.05 8.46 5.31
C ALA A 19 17.76 7.84 6.53
N ALA A 20 17.76 8.50 7.68
CA ALA A 20 18.44 8.01 8.89
C ALA A 20 17.89 6.64 9.35
N THR A 21 16.56 6.45 9.35
CA THR A 21 15.93 5.19 9.75
C THR A 21 16.29 4.06 8.76
N ILE A 22 16.28 4.37 7.46
CA ILE A 22 16.64 3.39 6.41
C ILE A 22 18.12 3.01 6.54
N LYS A 23 19.02 3.97 6.70
CA LYS A 23 20.46 3.74 6.89
C LYS A 23 20.71 2.85 8.12
N SER A 24 20.11 3.18 9.26
CA SER A 24 20.25 2.39 10.48
C SER A 24 19.79 0.94 10.29
N ALA A 25 18.69 0.72 9.55
CA ALA A 25 18.19 -0.62 9.26
C ALA A 25 19.07 -1.41 8.29
N LEU A 26 19.73 -0.74 7.35
CA LEU A 26 20.73 -1.33 6.43
C LEU A 26 22.01 -1.68 7.18
N ASP A 27 22.54 -0.75 7.97
CA ASP A 27 23.77 -0.94 8.76
C ASP A 27 23.63 -2.12 9.73
N ALA A 28 22.49 -2.22 10.43
CA ALA A 28 22.20 -3.33 11.34
C ALA A 28 22.25 -4.72 10.68
N ARG A 29 22.09 -4.78 9.35
CA ARG A 29 22.10 -6.01 8.54
C ARG A 29 23.33 -6.15 7.67
N ASN A 30 24.21 -5.15 7.67
CA ASN A 30 25.35 -5.05 6.76
C ASN A 30 24.91 -5.11 5.28
N TRP A 31 23.78 -4.45 4.96
CA TRP A 31 23.23 -4.35 3.62
C TRP A 31 23.59 -3.01 2.98
N ARG A 32 23.72 -3.01 1.66
CA ARG A 32 23.94 -1.79 0.86
C ARG A 32 22.72 -1.52 0.00
N LEU A 33 22.22 -0.28 0.01
CA LEU A 33 21.08 0.12 -0.83
C LEU A 33 21.51 0.26 -2.30
N ASN A 34 20.79 -0.43 -3.20
CA ASN A 34 21.00 -0.37 -4.64
C ASN A 34 19.87 0.38 -5.35
N HIS A 35 18.62 0.22 -4.86
CA HIS A 35 17.42 0.74 -5.52
C HIS A 35 16.46 1.41 -4.54
N LEU A 36 15.79 2.46 -5.01
CA LEU A 36 14.62 3.08 -4.40
C LEU A 36 13.45 2.92 -5.36
N PHE A 37 12.40 2.22 -4.94
CA PHE A 37 11.14 2.13 -5.66
C PHE A 37 10.13 3.03 -4.97
N ILE A 38 9.69 4.09 -5.64
CA ILE A 38 8.82 5.13 -5.08
C ILE A 38 7.41 4.95 -5.60
N THR A 39 6.45 4.87 -4.69
CA THR A 39 5.04 4.64 -5.05
C THR A 39 4.35 5.91 -5.54
N HIS A 40 4.67 7.06 -4.94
CA HIS A 40 4.11 8.37 -5.28
C HIS A 40 4.96 9.52 -4.69
N HIS A 41 4.62 10.76 -5.01
CA HIS A 41 5.46 11.92 -4.74
C HIS A 41 5.34 12.54 -3.34
N HIS A 42 4.41 12.11 -2.47
CA HIS A 42 4.25 12.76 -1.17
C HIS A 42 5.54 12.74 -0.35
N THR A 43 5.75 13.80 0.43
CA THR A 43 7.01 14.04 1.14
C THR A 43 7.36 12.92 2.14
N ASP A 44 6.36 12.34 2.79
CA ASP A 44 6.51 11.20 3.70
C ASP A 44 6.85 9.87 3.00
N HIS A 45 6.95 9.88 1.66
CA HIS A 45 7.46 8.78 0.84
C HIS A 45 8.74 9.15 0.09
N THR A 46 9.13 10.42 0.04
CA THR A 46 10.22 10.91 -0.82
C THR A 46 11.31 11.71 -0.11
N ALA A 47 11.08 12.19 1.14
CA ALA A 47 11.99 13.13 1.82
C ALA A 47 13.43 12.62 1.99
N GLY A 48 13.63 11.31 2.09
CA GLY A 48 14.95 10.68 2.25
C GLY A 48 15.69 10.41 0.94
N ILE A 49 15.07 10.60 -0.23
CA ILE A 49 15.66 10.19 -1.52
C ILE A 49 17.01 10.84 -1.77
N ALA A 50 17.10 12.16 -1.64
CA ALA A 50 18.32 12.90 -1.96
C ALA A 50 19.52 12.43 -1.14
N GLU A 51 19.32 12.21 0.17
CA GLU A 51 20.37 11.74 1.07
C GLU A 51 20.77 10.29 0.77
N LEU A 52 19.79 9.38 0.60
CA LEU A 52 20.06 7.98 0.30
C LEU A 52 20.74 7.81 -1.05
N LYS A 53 20.27 8.50 -2.09
CA LYS A 53 20.89 8.51 -3.41
C LYS A 53 22.32 9.03 -3.36
N GLY A 54 22.57 10.15 -2.64
CA GLY A 54 23.89 10.73 -2.48
C GLY A 54 24.86 9.81 -1.72
N HIS A 55 24.38 9.08 -0.72
CA HIS A 55 25.20 8.22 0.12
C HIS A 55 25.53 6.86 -0.54
N TYR A 56 24.54 6.21 -1.16
CA TYR A 56 24.69 4.86 -1.70
C TYR A 56 24.88 4.81 -3.21
N GLY A 57 24.56 5.88 -3.94
CA GLY A 57 24.48 5.88 -5.39
C GLY A 57 23.28 5.12 -5.92
N ALA A 58 22.25 4.91 -5.09
CA ALA A 58 21.08 4.11 -5.42
C ALA A 58 20.30 4.70 -6.60
N SER A 59 19.79 3.85 -7.48
CA SER A 59 18.84 4.25 -8.52
C SER A 59 17.48 4.62 -7.91
N VAL A 60 16.76 5.55 -8.52
CA VAL A 60 15.42 5.97 -8.08
C VAL A 60 14.43 5.68 -9.21
N THR A 61 13.52 4.74 -8.97
CA THR A 61 12.47 4.33 -9.90
C THR A 61 11.11 4.69 -9.30
N GLY A 62 10.24 5.32 -10.07
CA GLY A 62 8.90 5.72 -9.60
C GLY A 62 7.99 6.09 -10.75
N PRO A 63 6.74 6.50 -10.49
CA PRO A 63 5.75 6.79 -11.51
C PRO A 63 6.21 7.90 -12.48
N GLU A 64 6.16 7.61 -13.77
CA GLU A 64 6.49 8.60 -14.82
C GLU A 64 5.58 9.83 -14.74
N ALA A 65 4.31 9.63 -14.43
CA ALA A 65 3.33 10.70 -14.30
C ALA A 65 3.65 11.71 -13.17
N GLU A 66 4.52 11.36 -12.22
CA GLU A 66 4.93 12.22 -11.10
C GLU A 66 6.43 12.58 -11.14
N ALA A 67 7.10 12.38 -12.28
CA ALA A 67 8.54 12.52 -12.41
C ALA A 67 9.07 13.88 -11.98
N GLU A 68 8.36 14.97 -12.26
CA GLU A 68 8.74 16.33 -11.86
C GLU A 68 8.61 16.59 -10.36
N ARG A 69 7.82 15.76 -9.66
CA ARG A 69 7.50 15.88 -8.22
C ARG A 69 8.33 14.94 -7.34
N ILE A 70 9.02 13.94 -7.96
CA ILE A 70 9.88 12.98 -7.23
C ILE A 70 11.35 13.40 -7.36
N PRO A 71 12.00 13.83 -6.26
CA PRO A 71 13.37 14.30 -6.31
C PRO A 71 14.34 13.23 -6.81
N GLY A 72 15.13 13.56 -7.82
CA GLY A 72 16.20 12.69 -8.28
C GLY A 72 15.75 11.39 -8.94
N LEU A 73 14.52 11.31 -9.45
CA LEU A 73 14.04 10.17 -10.23
C LEU A 73 15.01 9.87 -11.37
N THR A 74 15.41 8.60 -11.51
CA THR A 74 16.31 8.15 -12.57
C THR A 74 15.58 7.33 -13.64
N ARG A 75 14.45 6.72 -13.27
CA ARG A 75 13.64 5.91 -14.17
C ARG A 75 12.14 6.10 -13.89
N GLY A 76 11.42 6.67 -14.84
CA GLY A 76 9.95 6.69 -14.83
C GLY A 76 9.38 5.33 -15.24
N VAL A 77 8.29 4.91 -14.59
CA VAL A 77 7.60 3.65 -14.89
C VAL A 77 6.09 3.85 -15.09
N THR A 78 5.52 3.00 -15.94
CA THR A 78 4.09 2.85 -16.22
C THR A 78 3.70 1.37 -16.18
N GLU A 79 2.43 1.01 -16.34
CA GLU A 79 2.01 -0.40 -16.45
C GLU A 79 2.67 -1.15 -17.61
N ALA A 80 3.11 -0.46 -18.66
CA ALA A 80 3.81 -1.07 -19.81
C ALA A 80 5.30 -1.33 -19.55
N THR A 81 5.85 -0.82 -18.43
CA THR A 81 7.27 -0.91 -18.15
C THR A 81 7.65 -2.32 -17.70
N GLN A 82 8.62 -2.92 -18.40
CA GLN A 82 9.30 -4.12 -17.89
C GLN A 82 10.29 -3.71 -16.80
N LEU A 83 10.09 -4.21 -15.60
CA LEU A 83 10.89 -3.91 -14.43
C LEU A 83 11.27 -5.21 -13.73
N GLU A 84 12.46 -5.25 -13.15
CA GLU A 84 12.94 -6.37 -12.33
C GLU A 84 13.76 -5.85 -11.16
N PHE A 85 13.89 -6.68 -10.12
CA PHE A 85 14.80 -6.51 -9.00
C PHE A 85 15.53 -7.83 -8.77
N ALA A 86 16.86 -7.84 -8.88
CA ALA A 86 17.69 -9.04 -8.68
C ALA A 86 17.25 -10.27 -9.54
N GLY A 87 16.73 -10.02 -10.74
CA GLY A 87 16.16 -11.07 -11.62
C GLY A 87 14.70 -11.45 -11.32
N HIS A 88 14.09 -10.91 -10.27
CA HIS A 88 12.67 -11.09 -9.96
C HIS A 88 11.83 -10.09 -10.75
N PRO A 89 10.84 -10.53 -11.54
CA PRO A 89 10.01 -9.62 -12.31
C PRO A 89 9.10 -8.78 -11.40
N ILE A 90 9.01 -7.48 -11.72
CA ILE A 90 8.10 -6.55 -11.06
C ILE A 90 7.06 -6.08 -12.06
N ARG A 91 5.79 -6.29 -11.76
CA ARG A 91 4.67 -5.67 -12.48
C ARG A 91 4.33 -4.34 -11.82
N VAL A 92 4.34 -3.28 -12.59
CA VAL A 92 3.86 -1.98 -12.16
C VAL A 92 2.35 -1.93 -12.40
N LEU A 93 1.57 -1.59 -11.38
CA LEU A 93 0.14 -1.35 -11.50
C LEU A 93 -0.09 0.15 -11.30
N GLU A 94 -0.66 0.83 -12.27
CA GLU A 94 -1.14 2.20 -12.05
C GLU A 94 -2.37 2.16 -11.15
N THR A 95 -2.26 2.81 -10.00
CA THR A 95 -3.28 2.80 -8.95
C THR A 95 -3.63 4.23 -8.51
N PRO A 96 -4.15 5.06 -9.46
CA PRO A 96 -4.49 6.44 -9.18
C PRO A 96 -5.66 6.56 -8.20
N GLY A 97 -5.71 7.71 -7.50
CA GLY A 97 -6.77 8.04 -6.55
C GLY A 97 -6.26 8.79 -5.34
N HIS A 98 -5.27 8.25 -4.63
CA HIS A 98 -4.55 8.97 -3.58
C HIS A 98 -3.76 10.15 -4.18
N THR A 99 -2.91 9.88 -5.14
CA THR A 99 -2.40 10.83 -6.12
C THR A 99 -2.78 10.36 -7.53
N LEU A 100 -2.69 11.21 -8.54
CA LEU A 100 -3.06 10.83 -9.92
C LEU A 100 -2.05 9.88 -10.57
N GLY A 101 -0.79 9.96 -10.18
CA GLY A 101 0.27 9.12 -10.75
C GLY A 101 0.68 7.93 -9.87
N HIS A 102 0.00 7.67 -8.76
CA HIS A 102 0.35 6.60 -7.82
C HIS A 102 0.51 5.24 -8.51
N VAL A 103 1.58 4.50 -8.14
CA VAL A 103 1.82 3.13 -8.62
C VAL A 103 1.98 2.14 -7.46
N THR A 104 1.63 0.91 -7.74
CA THR A 104 1.81 -0.27 -6.89
C THR A 104 2.83 -1.19 -7.54
N PHE A 105 3.77 -1.75 -6.78
CA PHE A 105 4.75 -2.72 -7.27
C PHE A 105 4.37 -4.13 -6.84
N HIS A 106 4.16 -5.02 -7.81
CA HIS A 106 3.79 -6.42 -7.59
C HIS A 106 4.89 -7.34 -8.09
N LEU A 107 5.43 -8.19 -7.20
CA LEU A 107 6.38 -9.26 -7.50
C LEU A 107 5.61 -10.59 -7.54
N PRO A 108 5.13 -11.02 -8.71
CA PRO A 108 4.22 -12.16 -8.81
C PRO A 108 4.85 -13.47 -8.37
N ASP A 109 6.11 -13.70 -8.70
CA ASP A 109 6.82 -14.95 -8.41
C ASP A 109 7.14 -15.11 -6.92
N ASP A 110 7.18 -13.98 -6.18
CA ASP A 110 7.44 -13.95 -4.73
C ASP A 110 6.15 -13.82 -3.90
N GLY A 111 5.01 -13.61 -4.55
CA GLY A 111 3.73 -13.37 -3.90
C GLY A 111 3.74 -12.10 -3.04
N LEU A 112 4.38 -11.01 -3.50
CA LEU A 112 4.51 -9.75 -2.78
C LEU A 112 3.86 -8.60 -3.56
N VAL A 113 3.17 -7.71 -2.85
CA VAL A 113 2.69 -6.45 -3.42
C VAL A 113 2.92 -5.28 -2.46
N PHE A 114 3.49 -4.19 -2.99
CA PHE A 114 3.75 -2.94 -2.28
C PHE A 114 2.77 -1.89 -2.76
N THR A 115 1.77 -1.59 -1.94
CA THR A 115 0.58 -0.83 -2.32
C THR A 115 0.65 0.66 -2.01
N GLY A 116 1.76 1.12 -1.41
CA GLY A 116 1.89 2.51 -0.98
C GLY A 116 0.66 2.98 -0.21
N ASP A 117 0.05 4.06 -0.69
CA ASP A 117 -1.13 4.67 -0.08
C ASP A 117 -2.44 4.40 -0.83
N THR A 118 -2.50 3.32 -1.61
CA THR A 118 -3.75 2.88 -2.25
C THR A 118 -4.55 1.96 -1.35
N LEU A 119 -4.00 0.81 -0.94
CA LEU A 119 -4.67 -0.17 -0.09
C LEU A 119 -3.88 -0.36 1.22
N PHE A 120 -4.54 -0.17 2.35
CA PHE A 120 -3.99 -0.42 3.69
C PHE A 120 -4.60 -1.67 4.32
N SER A 121 -3.93 -2.20 5.33
CA SER A 121 -4.52 -3.18 6.24
C SER A 121 -5.80 -2.61 6.84
N LEU A 122 -6.95 -3.26 6.61
CA LEU A 122 -8.31 -2.86 7.01
C LEU A 122 -8.74 -1.47 6.51
N GLY A 123 -8.10 -0.92 5.46
CA GLY A 123 -8.37 0.43 5.01
C GLY A 123 -7.94 0.71 3.58
N CYS A 124 -8.08 1.96 3.18
CA CYS A 124 -7.50 2.50 1.95
C CYS A 124 -7.05 3.95 2.15
N GLY A 125 -6.26 4.47 1.22
CA GLY A 125 -5.77 5.84 1.24
C GLY A 125 -6.87 6.90 1.16
N ARG A 126 -6.55 8.11 1.61
CA ARG A 126 -7.37 9.29 1.32
C ARG A 126 -7.27 9.61 -0.17
N ILE A 127 -8.34 10.20 -0.71
CA ILE A 127 -8.38 10.67 -2.10
C ILE A 127 -8.02 12.16 -2.05
N PHE A 128 -6.81 12.52 -2.47
CA PHE A 128 -6.36 13.90 -2.50
C PHE A 128 -6.48 14.52 -3.90
N GLU A 129 -6.15 13.75 -4.93
CA GLU A 129 -6.08 14.27 -6.30
C GLU A 129 -7.09 13.60 -7.25
N GLY A 130 -7.45 12.34 -7.01
CA GLY A 130 -8.41 11.60 -7.81
C GLY A 130 -9.86 11.72 -7.34
N ASP A 131 -10.67 10.78 -7.76
CA ASP A 131 -12.08 10.66 -7.37
C ASP A 131 -12.37 9.25 -6.80
N PRO A 132 -13.54 9.05 -6.15
CA PRO A 132 -13.88 7.78 -5.54
C PRO A 132 -13.97 6.60 -6.51
N GLN A 133 -14.42 6.82 -7.75
CA GLN A 133 -14.52 5.76 -8.75
C GLN A 133 -13.14 5.34 -9.23
N MET A 134 -12.23 6.29 -9.43
CA MET A 134 -10.83 6.06 -9.76
C MET A 134 -10.15 5.22 -8.66
N MET A 135 -10.30 5.62 -7.39
CA MET A 135 -9.73 4.89 -6.26
C MET A 135 -10.34 3.50 -6.10
N TRP A 136 -11.66 3.35 -6.33
CA TRP A 136 -12.31 2.05 -6.34
C TRP A 136 -11.74 1.13 -7.41
N ASN A 137 -11.50 1.62 -8.61
CA ASN A 137 -10.87 0.85 -9.68
C ASN A 137 -9.45 0.40 -9.27
N SER A 138 -8.69 1.27 -8.63
CA SER A 138 -7.35 0.98 -8.15
C SER A 138 -7.31 -0.09 -7.06
N VAL A 139 -8.14 0.02 -6.02
CA VAL A 139 -8.20 -1.00 -4.97
C VAL A 139 -8.76 -2.33 -5.50
N SER A 140 -9.69 -2.29 -6.46
CA SER A 140 -10.24 -3.48 -7.12
C SER A 140 -9.19 -4.20 -7.97
N LYS A 141 -8.31 -3.46 -8.66
CA LYS A 141 -7.17 -4.00 -9.42
C LYS A 141 -6.23 -4.77 -8.48
N ILE A 142 -5.90 -4.21 -7.31
CA ILE A 142 -5.08 -4.89 -6.30
C ILE A 142 -5.82 -6.13 -5.75
N ALA A 143 -7.10 -6.02 -5.43
CA ALA A 143 -7.93 -7.12 -4.91
C ALA A 143 -8.09 -8.29 -5.90
N ALA A 144 -7.81 -8.09 -7.18
CA ALA A 144 -7.83 -9.14 -8.21
C ALA A 144 -6.55 -10.00 -8.23
N LEU A 145 -5.51 -9.64 -7.48
CA LEU A 145 -4.30 -10.46 -7.33
C LEU A 145 -4.59 -11.77 -6.60
N PRO A 146 -3.72 -12.80 -6.70
CA PRO A 146 -3.88 -14.05 -5.97
C PRO A 146 -4.11 -13.83 -4.48
N GLY A 147 -4.96 -14.64 -3.87
CA GLY A 147 -5.45 -14.45 -2.49
C GLY A 147 -4.37 -14.50 -1.42
N ASP A 148 -3.34 -15.29 -1.64
CA ASP A 148 -2.18 -15.46 -0.76
C ASP A 148 -1.10 -14.37 -0.92
N THR A 149 -1.24 -13.47 -1.90
CA THR A 149 -0.31 -12.35 -2.10
C THR A 149 -0.24 -11.48 -0.84
N ARG A 150 0.97 -11.32 -0.33
CA ARG A 150 1.25 -10.50 0.87
C ARG A 150 1.31 -9.02 0.51
N ILE A 151 0.52 -8.23 1.21
CA ILE A 151 0.40 -6.78 1.02
C ILE A 151 1.29 -6.04 2.01
N TYR A 152 2.17 -5.19 1.49
CA TYR A 152 2.96 -4.23 2.23
C TYR A 152 2.52 -2.82 1.87
N CYS A 153 1.78 -2.17 2.75
CA CYS A 153 1.29 -0.81 2.55
C CYS A 153 2.22 0.25 3.17
N GLY A 154 2.01 1.53 2.83
CA GLY A 154 2.88 2.64 3.22
C GLY A 154 2.92 2.91 4.72
N HIS A 155 1.82 2.73 5.43
CA HIS A 155 1.64 3.13 6.82
C HIS A 155 1.06 2.04 7.72
N GLU A 156 1.42 2.08 9.00
CA GLU A 156 0.85 1.25 10.07
C GLU A 156 -0.42 1.92 10.66
N TYR A 157 -1.50 1.91 9.91
CA TYR A 157 -2.80 2.49 10.32
C TYR A 157 -3.82 1.46 10.78
N THR A 158 -3.42 0.20 10.88
CA THR A 158 -4.31 -0.95 11.06
C THR A 158 -5.25 -0.83 12.26
N LEU A 159 -4.74 -0.40 13.42
CA LEU A 159 -5.57 -0.26 14.62
C LEU A 159 -6.67 0.81 14.44
N GLY A 160 -6.35 1.95 13.84
CA GLY A 160 -7.33 3.01 13.54
C GLY A 160 -8.33 2.59 12.47
N ASN A 161 -7.89 1.77 11.52
CA ASN A 161 -8.74 1.20 10.47
C ASN A 161 -9.66 0.11 11.04
N ALA A 162 -9.16 -0.74 11.95
CA ALA A 162 -9.93 -1.77 12.62
C ALA A 162 -11.13 -1.19 13.39
N ARG A 163 -10.90 -0.11 14.14
CA ARG A 163 -11.98 0.62 14.85
C ARG A 163 -13.05 1.13 13.89
N PHE A 164 -12.66 1.69 12.78
CA PHE A 164 -13.60 2.12 11.76
C PHE A 164 -14.35 0.95 11.12
N ALA A 165 -13.66 -0.14 10.75
CA ALA A 165 -14.27 -1.31 10.17
C ALA A 165 -15.35 -1.92 11.09
N MET A 166 -15.09 -2.00 12.39
CA MET A 166 -16.05 -2.45 13.39
C MET A 166 -17.29 -1.56 13.50
N ASN A 167 -17.16 -0.25 13.24
CA ASN A 167 -18.34 0.63 13.21
C ASN A 167 -19.22 0.39 11.98
N VAL A 168 -18.66 -0.14 10.90
CA VAL A 168 -19.36 -0.33 9.61
C VAL A 168 -19.92 -1.73 9.44
N GLU A 169 -19.19 -2.77 9.92
CA GLU A 169 -19.57 -4.18 9.79
C GLU A 169 -19.28 -4.98 11.07
N PRO A 170 -19.86 -4.59 12.24
CA PRO A 170 -19.55 -5.22 13.53
C PRO A 170 -19.94 -6.69 13.62
N GLU A 171 -20.88 -7.15 12.80
CA GLU A 171 -21.36 -8.54 12.81
C GLU A 171 -20.47 -9.49 11.96
N ASN A 172 -19.43 -8.97 11.29
CA ASN A 172 -18.48 -9.77 10.53
C ASN A 172 -17.53 -10.52 11.49
N ALA A 173 -17.77 -11.82 11.67
CA ALA A 173 -17.00 -12.64 12.61
C ALA A 173 -15.50 -12.71 12.27
N ALA A 174 -15.15 -12.72 10.96
CA ALA A 174 -13.75 -12.69 10.53
C ALA A 174 -13.08 -11.35 10.91
N LEU A 175 -13.83 -10.24 10.79
CA LEU A 175 -13.35 -8.92 11.21
C LEU A 175 -13.16 -8.86 12.73
N GLN A 176 -14.12 -9.38 13.53
CA GLN A 176 -14.00 -9.42 14.99
C GLN A 176 -12.74 -10.15 15.44
N ALA A 177 -12.48 -11.35 14.88
CA ALA A 177 -11.27 -12.12 15.18
C ALA A 177 -10.01 -11.34 14.81
N ARG A 178 -9.98 -10.77 13.61
CA ARG A 178 -8.82 -9.98 13.14
C ARG A 178 -8.56 -8.75 14.02
N VAL A 179 -9.60 -8.08 14.50
CA VAL A 179 -9.44 -6.90 15.38
C VAL A 179 -8.78 -7.30 16.69
N ALA A 180 -9.16 -8.44 17.28
CA ALA A 180 -8.52 -8.95 18.49
C ALA A 180 -7.02 -9.23 18.27
N ASP A 181 -6.64 -9.84 17.12
CA ASP A 181 -5.25 -10.09 16.75
C ASP A 181 -4.46 -8.77 16.57
N VAL A 182 -5.06 -7.79 15.89
CA VAL A 182 -4.45 -6.46 15.68
C VAL A 182 -4.23 -5.74 17.02
N GLU A 183 -5.20 -5.76 17.93
CA GLU A 183 -5.07 -5.14 19.24
C GLU A 183 -3.97 -5.82 20.08
N ALA A 184 -3.89 -7.15 20.04
CA ALA A 184 -2.84 -7.90 20.72
C ALA A 184 -1.45 -7.57 20.16
N ALA A 185 -1.27 -7.60 18.83
CA ALA A 185 -0.01 -7.28 18.17
C ALA A 185 0.42 -5.84 18.50
N ARG A 186 -0.48 -4.85 18.37
CA ARG A 186 -0.15 -3.45 18.67
C ARG A 186 0.16 -3.21 20.16
N THR A 187 -0.47 -3.94 21.06
CA THR A 187 -0.16 -3.90 22.50
C THR A 187 1.24 -4.46 22.77
N ALA A 188 1.64 -5.50 22.05
CA ALA A 188 2.99 -6.08 22.11
C ALA A 188 4.06 -5.24 21.38
N GLY A 189 3.67 -4.15 20.69
CA GLY A 189 4.58 -3.34 19.88
C GLY A 189 4.96 -3.98 18.53
N GLU A 190 4.26 -5.04 18.12
CA GLU A 190 4.50 -5.76 16.88
C GLU A 190 3.79 -5.10 15.69
N ALA A 191 4.36 -5.25 14.49
CA ALA A 191 3.75 -4.79 13.26
C ALA A 191 2.56 -5.68 12.88
N THR A 192 1.53 -5.07 12.25
CA THR A 192 0.37 -5.79 11.71
C THR A 192 0.46 -5.98 10.19
N ILE A 193 1.56 -5.57 9.58
CA ILE A 193 1.89 -5.70 8.16
C ILE A 193 3.05 -6.70 8.05
N PRO A 194 3.00 -7.66 7.08
CA PRO A 194 2.06 -7.73 5.96
C PRO A 194 0.71 -8.32 6.32
N THR A 195 -0.29 -8.00 5.49
CA THR A 195 -1.57 -8.69 5.40
C THR A 195 -1.65 -9.47 4.08
N THR A 196 -2.78 -10.10 3.75
CA THR A 196 -2.98 -10.81 2.47
C THR A 196 -4.24 -10.35 1.75
N ILE A 197 -4.30 -10.56 0.44
CA ILE A 197 -5.47 -10.22 -0.38
C ILE A 197 -6.74 -10.89 0.16
N ASP A 198 -6.69 -12.19 0.49
CA ASP A 198 -7.87 -12.90 1.00
C ASP A 198 -8.32 -12.37 2.36
N LEU A 199 -7.38 -12.04 3.26
CA LEU A 199 -7.73 -11.48 4.56
C LEU A 199 -8.35 -10.07 4.40
N GLU A 200 -7.84 -9.26 3.48
CA GLU A 200 -8.44 -7.96 3.18
C GLU A 200 -9.83 -8.10 2.56
N LYS A 201 -10.04 -9.02 1.61
CA LYS A 201 -11.37 -9.30 1.04
C LYS A 201 -12.38 -9.78 2.09
N ALA A 202 -11.92 -10.52 3.08
CA ALA A 202 -12.78 -11.01 4.15
C ALA A 202 -13.17 -9.92 5.17
N THR A 203 -12.32 -8.90 5.39
CA THR A 203 -12.42 -8.04 6.58
C THR A 203 -12.34 -6.54 6.31
N ASN A 204 -11.75 -6.11 5.18
CA ASN A 204 -11.59 -4.70 4.86
C ASN A 204 -12.88 -4.14 4.26
N PRO A 205 -13.59 -3.19 4.90
CA PRO A 205 -14.85 -2.66 4.38
C PRO A 205 -14.71 -2.00 2.99
N PHE A 206 -13.54 -1.48 2.66
CA PHE A 206 -13.27 -0.85 1.36
C PHE A 206 -13.14 -1.86 0.21
N LEU A 207 -12.92 -3.15 0.49
CA LEU A 207 -12.99 -4.23 -0.49
C LEU A 207 -14.32 -5.01 -0.42
N ARG A 208 -15.26 -4.59 0.42
CA ARG A 208 -16.54 -5.25 0.68
C ARG A 208 -17.77 -4.37 0.38
N PRO A 209 -17.76 -3.47 -0.63
CA PRO A 209 -18.92 -2.64 -0.92
C PRO A 209 -20.16 -3.45 -1.33
N GLY A 210 -19.98 -4.71 -1.77
CA GLY A 210 -21.07 -5.66 -2.04
C GLY A 210 -21.70 -6.29 -0.79
N SER A 211 -21.16 -6.08 0.42
CA SER A 211 -21.73 -6.61 1.67
C SER A 211 -23.13 -6.04 1.91
N ARG A 212 -24.12 -6.95 2.07
CA ARG A 212 -25.52 -6.56 2.38
C ARG A 212 -25.59 -5.75 3.69
N MET A 213 -24.76 -6.07 4.67
CA MET A 213 -24.74 -5.41 5.96
C MET A 213 -24.23 -3.97 5.85
N ILE A 214 -23.12 -3.77 5.12
CA ILE A 214 -22.58 -2.44 4.84
C ILE A 214 -23.62 -1.61 4.08
N ARG A 215 -24.21 -2.14 3.01
CA ARG A 215 -25.21 -1.46 2.20
C ARG A 215 -26.44 -1.05 3.01
N ALA A 216 -27.01 -1.97 3.79
CA ALA A 216 -28.17 -1.70 4.63
C ALA A 216 -27.84 -0.61 5.67
N ARG A 217 -26.68 -0.68 6.32
CA ARG A 217 -26.26 0.34 7.30
C ARG A 217 -26.05 1.73 6.69
N LEU A 218 -25.60 1.77 5.43
CA LEU A 218 -25.40 3.03 4.72
C LEU A 218 -26.66 3.56 4.00
N GLY A 219 -27.72 2.75 3.91
CA GLY A 219 -28.92 3.05 3.12
C GLY A 219 -28.64 3.07 1.61
N LEU A 220 -27.72 2.20 1.14
CA LEU A 220 -27.25 2.15 -0.25
C LEU A 220 -27.54 0.78 -0.91
N ASP A 221 -28.67 0.16 -0.56
CA ASP A 221 -29.13 -1.06 -1.22
C ASP A 221 -29.35 -0.80 -2.71
N GLY A 222 -28.69 -1.59 -3.57
CA GLY A 222 -28.78 -1.45 -5.04
C GLY A 222 -27.89 -0.36 -5.66
N ALA A 223 -27.15 0.43 -4.87
CA ALA A 223 -26.16 1.36 -5.42
C ALA A 223 -24.97 0.60 -6.05
N PRO A 224 -24.28 1.17 -7.05
CA PRO A 224 -23.04 0.57 -7.55
C PRO A 224 -21.95 0.57 -6.47
N ASP A 225 -21.01 -0.42 -6.56
CA ASP A 225 -19.98 -0.62 -5.54
C ASP A 225 -19.12 0.62 -5.28
N TRP A 226 -18.78 1.38 -6.30
CA TRP A 226 -17.98 2.60 -6.13
C TRP A 226 -18.67 3.69 -5.32
N GLU A 227 -20.02 3.78 -5.34
CA GLU A 227 -20.78 4.73 -4.51
C GLU A 227 -20.76 4.30 -3.04
N VAL A 228 -20.88 3.00 -2.77
CA VAL A 228 -20.74 2.47 -1.41
C VAL A 228 -19.32 2.71 -0.90
N PHE A 229 -18.30 2.46 -1.71
CA PHE A 229 -16.91 2.78 -1.43
C PHE A 229 -16.73 4.28 -1.14
N ALA A 230 -17.28 5.15 -1.97
CA ALA A 230 -17.22 6.61 -1.78
C ALA A 230 -17.81 7.03 -0.43
N ARG A 231 -18.96 6.44 -0.07
CA ARG A 231 -19.60 6.72 1.21
C ARG A 231 -18.77 6.25 2.40
N LEU A 232 -18.19 5.06 2.32
CA LEU A 232 -17.26 4.55 3.33
C LEU A 232 -16.05 5.49 3.50
N ARG A 233 -15.44 5.96 2.39
CA ARG A 233 -14.30 6.87 2.43
C ARG A 233 -14.67 8.23 3.07
N GLN A 234 -15.85 8.79 2.73
CA GLN A 234 -16.35 10.00 3.35
C GLN A 234 -16.55 9.84 4.87
N LEU A 235 -17.07 8.71 5.32
CA LEU A 235 -17.26 8.42 6.75
C LEU A 235 -15.90 8.30 7.46
N LYS A 236 -14.94 7.58 6.86
CA LYS A 236 -13.61 7.41 7.44
C LYS A 236 -12.82 8.74 7.51
N ASN A 237 -13.09 9.70 6.62
CA ASN A 237 -12.46 11.02 6.68
C ASN A 237 -12.93 11.86 7.88
N LYS A 238 -14.06 11.48 8.49
CA LYS A 238 -14.68 12.18 9.64
C LYS A 238 -14.47 11.45 10.98
N ALA A 239 -13.90 10.24 10.95
CA ALA A 239 -13.72 9.36 12.09
C ALA A 239 -12.41 9.63 12.88
#